data_89c0dee018932a6d33082a7494b11bc0
#
_entry.id   89c0dee018932a6d33082a7494b11bc0
#
_cell.length_a   1.000
_cell.length_b   1.000
_cell.length_c   1.000
_cell.angle_alpha   90.00
_cell.angle_beta   90.00
_cell.angle_gamma   90.00
#
_symmetry.space_group_name_H-M   'P 1'
#
loop_
_entity.id
_entity.type
_entity.pdbx_description
1 polymer ?
#
loop_
_entity_poly.entity_id
_entity_poly.type
_entity_poly.pdbx_seq_one_letter_code
_entity_poly.pdbx_strand_id
1 'polypeptide(L)'
;LNKTLVFGVVTETLGKKKVSFVQIPSNLPRFYSIEVGNLSRLLPIEEIIRWKIADLFRNVHIVSTSLFRIIRNGDFEEVDVEDLDKNFVEEIKKKLKKRLTGRVVRLDIEGSYSEYLLKWLKKSFLLEDNNIFILNNLLDMTCLWQLVNNPIFSDQRVTPMPCVMPVSYPVHDKTKIFDTLKQQDILMHHPYNSIEIMLDLLEQAAEDNDVLAIKITIYRLAKKSRIVDALEKAALKGKHVSVLFEVKARFDEERNLENAQRLQKAGAFVVYGVAMLKTHCKLLMVVRKEDKNTVRYVHLSSGNYNEDTSKIYSDIGLLTTDETIANDVNELFNVITGNSKPYQYSRLLTAPVQMKNGLLELIRKEAKNAKKGIPSRIVIKVNSLQDKDFIDELYKASNAGVRITLIVRGICCLRPGREGLSENISVISIVGDFLEHTRIYYFHNAGEPLVYSGSADIMVRSFERRIECLFLIANPMLKQEAINILACNIKDNMNSYFVLENGNYVKETLNGEKPFSIHEHFFQVTPEEVANASLMVL
;
A
#
# COMPACT_ATOMS: atom_id res chain seq x y z
N LEU A 1 -21.89 -7.60 -16.14
CA LEU A 1 -21.31 -8.60 -15.23
C LEU A 1 -19.81 -8.35 -15.12
N ASN A 2 -19.32 -8.10 -13.93
CA ASN A 2 -17.88 -8.01 -13.63
C ASN A 2 -17.68 -8.32 -12.14
N LYS A 3 -16.88 -9.34 -11.82
CA LYS A 3 -16.62 -9.84 -10.47
C LYS A 3 -17.86 -10.32 -9.68
N THR A 4 -19.01 -10.38 -10.31
CA THR A 4 -20.28 -10.82 -9.70
C THR A 4 -20.47 -12.29 -9.94
N LEU A 5 -21.03 -13.00 -8.96
CA LEU A 5 -21.41 -14.40 -9.12
C LEU A 5 -22.71 -14.52 -9.91
N VAL A 6 -22.73 -15.45 -10.84
CA VAL A 6 -23.84 -15.63 -11.77
C VAL A 6 -24.08 -17.12 -12.00
N PHE A 7 -25.33 -17.55 -11.91
CA PHE A 7 -25.73 -18.84 -12.46
C PHE A 7 -25.98 -18.74 -13.95
N GLY A 8 -25.29 -19.56 -14.71
CA GLY A 8 -25.64 -19.88 -16.09
C GLY A 8 -26.63 -21.03 -16.08
N VAL A 9 -27.84 -20.75 -16.53
CA VAL A 9 -28.94 -21.73 -16.59
C VAL A 9 -29.17 -22.13 -18.02
N VAL A 10 -28.97 -23.40 -18.35
CA VAL A 10 -29.25 -23.96 -19.64
C VAL A 10 -30.65 -24.53 -19.59
N THR A 11 -31.54 -23.99 -20.39
CA THR A 11 -32.93 -24.46 -20.57
C THR A 11 -33.12 -25.07 -21.94
N GLU A 12 -34.08 -25.98 -22.09
CA GLU A 12 -34.44 -26.60 -23.36
C GLU A 12 -35.94 -26.48 -23.60
N THR A 13 -36.29 -26.06 -24.82
CA THR A 13 -37.65 -25.96 -25.29
C THR A 13 -37.70 -26.41 -26.75
N LEU A 14 -38.51 -27.39 -27.08
CA LEU A 14 -38.65 -27.95 -28.44
C LEU A 14 -37.30 -28.33 -29.07
N GLY A 15 -36.40 -28.95 -28.30
CA GLY A 15 -35.07 -29.39 -28.72
C GLY A 15 -34.03 -28.25 -28.90
N LYS A 16 -34.40 -27.01 -28.61
CA LYS A 16 -33.46 -25.86 -28.67
C LYS A 16 -33.00 -25.46 -27.28
N LYS A 17 -31.68 -25.42 -27.11
CA LYS A 17 -31.05 -24.97 -25.86
C LYS A 17 -30.87 -23.45 -25.86
N LYS A 18 -31.20 -22.84 -24.71
CA LYS A 18 -31.02 -21.41 -24.42
C LYS A 18 -30.25 -21.23 -23.15
N VAL A 19 -29.36 -20.25 -23.10
CA VAL A 19 -28.63 -19.85 -21.91
C VAL A 19 -29.27 -18.60 -21.31
N SER A 20 -29.55 -18.64 -20.04
CA SER A 20 -30.05 -17.51 -19.25
C SER A 20 -29.15 -17.29 -18.06
N PHE A 21 -29.10 -16.06 -17.51
CA PHE A 21 -28.25 -15.70 -16.38
C PHE A 21 -29.10 -15.27 -15.20
N VAL A 22 -28.77 -15.81 -14.02
CA VAL A 22 -29.30 -15.38 -12.73
C VAL A 22 -28.15 -14.83 -11.91
N GLN A 23 -28.12 -13.51 -11.75
CA GLN A 23 -27.09 -12.84 -10.99
C GLN A 23 -27.39 -12.91 -9.50
N ILE A 24 -26.39 -13.23 -8.68
CA ILE A 24 -26.49 -13.15 -7.22
C ILE A 24 -26.33 -11.67 -6.83
N PRO A 25 -27.30 -11.06 -6.12
CA PRO A 25 -27.22 -9.67 -5.71
C PRO A 25 -26.08 -9.45 -4.71
N SER A 26 -25.23 -8.45 -4.98
CA SER A 26 -24.06 -8.14 -4.15
C SER A 26 -24.39 -7.45 -2.82
N ASN A 27 -25.62 -6.96 -2.66
CA ASN A 27 -26.11 -6.34 -1.44
C ASN A 27 -26.65 -7.34 -0.41
N LEU A 28 -26.75 -8.62 -0.77
CA LEU A 28 -27.14 -9.68 0.14
C LEU A 28 -25.91 -10.29 0.84
N PRO A 29 -26.06 -10.73 2.11
CA PRO A 29 -25.03 -11.51 2.78
C PRO A 29 -24.70 -12.77 1.97
N ARG A 30 -23.42 -13.15 1.92
CA ARG A 30 -23.00 -14.36 1.22
C ARG A 30 -23.33 -15.62 2.02
N PHE A 31 -23.25 -15.55 3.36
CA PHE A 31 -23.53 -16.65 4.27
C PHE A 31 -24.73 -16.33 5.15
N TYR A 32 -25.63 -17.30 5.25
CA TYR A 32 -26.77 -17.28 6.15
C TYR A 32 -26.56 -18.32 7.25
N SER A 33 -26.75 -17.92 8.51
CA SER A 33 -26.67 -18.81 9.65
C SER A 33 -27.98 -19.57 9.81
N ILE A 34 -27.89 -20.91 9.99
CA ILE A 34 -29.01 -21.78 10.26
C ILE A 34 -28.67 -22.59 11.52
N GLU A 35 -29.51 -22.49 12.53
CA GLU A 35 -29.36 -23.28 13.73
C GLU A 35 -29.92 -24.70 13.50
N VAL A 36 -29.07 -25.72 13.69
CA VAL A 36 -29.44 -27.14 13.59
C VAL A 36 -29.02 -27.85 14.88
N GLY A 37 -29.96 -28.02 15.82
CA GLY A 37 -29.65 -28.47 17.17
C GLY A 37 -28.73 -27.44 17.88
N ASN A 38 -27.61 -27.90 18.42
CA ASN A 38 -26.61 -27.03 19.08
C ASN A 38 -25.53 -26.52 18.14
N LEU A 39 -25.69 -26.68 16.81
CA LEU A 39 -24.71 -26.30 15.82
C LEU A 39 -25.25 -25.15 14.95
N SER A 40 -24.47 -24.11 14.83
CA SER A 40 -24.69 -23.03 13.85
C SER A 40 -24.04 -23.43 12.52
N ARG A 41 -24.85 -23.62 11.49
CA ARG A 41 -24.37 -23.93 10.13
C ARG A 41 -24.45 -22.68 9.27
N LEU A 42 -23.42 -22.44 8.49
CA LEU A 42 -23.34 -21.32 7.55
C LEU A 42 -23.63 -21.84 6.14
N LEU A 43 -24.72 -21.37 5.56
CA LEU A 43 -25.15 -21.76 4.21
C LEU A 43 -24.82 -20.64 3.22
N PRO A 44 -24.03 -20.92 2.16
CA PRO A 44 -23.79 -19.96 1.09
C PRO A 44 -25.09 -19.64 0.33
N ILE A 45 -25.30 -18.36 -0.02
CA ILE A 45 -26.49 -17.90 -0.74
C ILE A 45 -26.66 -18.60 -2.10
N GLU A 46 -25.55 -18.94 -2.76
CA GLU A 46 -25.60 -19.69 -4.02
C GLU A 46 -26.28 -21.04 -3.87
N GLU A 47 -26.13 -21.72 -2.76
CA GLU A 47 -26.80 -23.01 -2.54
C GLU A 47 -28.31 -22.82 -2.31
N ILE A 48 -28.71 -21.74 -1.65
CA ILE A 48 -30.12 -21.38 -1.48
C ILE A 48 -30.75 -21.06 -2.83
N ILE A 49 -30.05 -20.27 -3.64
CA ILE A 49 -30.53 -19.88 -4.99
C ILE A 49 -30.57 -21.12 -5.90
N ARG A 50 -29.53 -21.97 -5.86
CA ARG A 50 -29.49 -23.21 -6.65
C ARG A 50 -30.69 -24.10 -6.34
N TRP A 51 -31.04 -24.26 -5.09
CA TRP A 51 -32.17 -25.04 -4.65
C TRP A 51 -33.52 -24.51 -5.16
N LYS A 52 -33.63 -23.16 -5.26
CA LYS A 52 -34.86 -22.48 -5.68
C LYS A 52 -34.82 -21.95 -7.12
N ILE A 53 -33.78 -22.25 -7.88
CA ILE A 53 -33.60 -21.66 -9.21
C ILE A 53 -34.72 -22.05 -10.18
N ALA A 54 -35.32 -23.25 -10.02
CA ALA A 54 -36.43 -23.70 -10.82
C ALA A 54 -37.68 -22.82 -10.70
N ASP A 55 -37.89 -22.18 -9.55
CA ASP A 55 -39.03 -21.29 -9.32
C ASP A 55 -38.99 -20.03 -10.21
N LEU A 56 -37.78 -19.66 -10.71
CA LEU A 56 -37.57 -18.55 -11.64
C LEU A 56 -37.86 -18.92 -13.11
N PHE A 57 -37.93 -20.23 -13.44
CA PHE A 57 -38.02 -20.74 -14.79
C PHE A 57 -39.32 -21.56 -14.96
N ARG A 58 -40.45 -20.87 -14.99
CA ARG A 58 -41.77 -21.53 -15.18
C ARG A 58 -41.93 -22.02 -16.59
N ASN A 59 -42.49 -23.23 -16.76
CA ASN A 59 -42.84 -23.85 -18.03
C ASN A 59 -41.66 -24.11 -18.99
N VAL A 60 -40.45 -24.23 -18.50
CA VAL A 60 -39.27 -24.63 -19.28
C VAL A 60 -38.47 -25.70 -18.53
N HIS A 61 -37.87 -26.62 -19.27
CA HIS A 61 -37.02 -27.65 -18.70
C HIS A 61 -35.60 -27.11 -18.48
N ILE A 62 -35.11 -27.16 -17.22
CA ILE A 62 -33.74 -26.82 -16.91
C ILE A 62 -32.86 -28.04 -17.15
N VAL A 63 -31.93 -27.93 -18.08
CA VAL A 63 -30.96 -28.98 -18.40
C VAL A 63 -29.78 -28.98 -17.42
N SER A 64 -29.28 -27.80 -17.09
CA SER A 64 -28.16 -27.65 -16.17
C SER A 64 -28.08 -26.23 -15.60
N THR A 65 -27.47 -26.14 -14.41
CA THR A 65 -27.09 -24.86 -13.79
C THR A 65 -25.61 -24.93 -13.44
N SER A 66 -24.88 -23.84 -13.65
CA SER A 66 -23.47 -23.74 -13.23
C SER A 66 -23.17 -22.35 -12.73
N LEU A 67 -22.48 -22.27 -11.59
CA LEU A 67 -22.04 -21.00 -11.04
C LEU A 67 -20.74 -20.57 -11.70
N PHE A 68 -20.67 -19.30 -12.09
CA PHE A 68 -19.47 -18.72 -12.67
C PHE A 68 -19.30 -17.25 -12.29
N ARG A 69 -18.11 -16.74 -12.53
CA ARG A 69 -17.75 -15.32 -12.38
C ARG A 69 -16.82 -14.91 -13.51
N ILE A 70 -17.02 -13.73 -14.07
CA ILE A 70 -16.08 -13.15 -15.03
C ILE A 70 -15.34 -11.95 -14.43
N ILE A 71 -14.09 -11.79 -14.85
CA ILE A 71 -13.28 -10.62 -14.55
C ILE A 71 -12.95 -9.93 -15.86
N ARG A 72 -13.25 -8.64 -15.94
CA ARG A 72 -12.95 -7.81 -17.11
C ARG A 72 -11.65 -7.06 -16.91
N ASN A 73 -10.97 -6.75 -18.00
CA ASN A 73 -9.82 -5.87 -17.98
C ASN A 73 -10.21 -4.52 -17.36
N GLY A 74 -9.53 -4.15 -16.30
CA GLY A 74 -9.73 -2.90 -15.58
C GLY A 74 -8.67 -1.84 -15.90
N ASP A 75 -7.70 -2.15 -16.77
CA ASP A 75 -6.69 -1.19 -17.17
C ASP A 75 -7.29 -0.16 -18.12
N PHE A 76 -6.98 1.08 -17.84
CA PHE A 76 -7.19 2.15 -18.80
C PHE A 76 -5.95 2.18 -19.72
N GLU A 77 -6.16 2.22 -21.02
CA GLU A 77 -5.13 2.74 -21.91
C GLU A 77 -4.83 4.16 -21.47
N GLU A 78 -3.54 4.47 -21.34
CA GLU A 78 -3.07 5.83 -21.02
C GLU A 78 -3.67 6.76 -22.08
N VAL A 79 -4.55 7.64 -21.66
CA VAL A 79 -5.07 8.69 -22.54
C VAL A 79 -4.24 9.91 -22.21
N ASP A 80 -3.55 10.39 -23.21
CA ASP A 80 -2.98 11.72 -23.25
C ASP A 80 -4.12 12.73 -23.05
N VAL A 81 -4.28 13.22 -21.83
CA VAL A 81 -5.21 14.30 -21.53
C VAL A 81 -4.40 15.57 -21.50
N GLU A 82 -4.36 16.27 -22.62
CA GLU A 82 -3.71 17.57 -22.73
C GLU A 82 -4.45 18.67 -21.95
N ASP A 83 -5.75 18.48 -21.62
CA ASP A 83 -6.57 19.45 -20.88
C ASP A 83 -7.09 18.89 -19.56
N LEU A 84 -6.51 19.35 -18.45
CA LEU A 84 -6.86 18.94 -17.07
C LEU A 84 -8.10 19.63 -16.48
N ASP A 85 -8.76 20.51 -17.21
CA ASP A 85 -9.89 21.30 -16.73
C ASP A 85 -11.24 20.55 -16.84
N LYS A 86 -12.32 21.08 -16.53
CA LYS A 86 -13.71 20.64 -16.33
C LYS A 86 -14.17 19.27 -16.92
N ASN A 87 -13.50 18.75 -17.95
CA ASN A 87 -13.82 17.47 -18.60
C ASN A 87 -13.23 16.23 -17.91
N PHE A 88 -12.22 16.36 -17.03
CA PHE A 88 -11.50 15.22 -16.46
C PHE A 88 -12.39 14.31 -15.58
N VAL A 89 -13.25 14.90 -14.75
CA VAL A 89 -14.20 14.18 -13.91
C VAL A 89 -15.21 13.40 -14.75
N GLU A 90 -15.72 14.02 -15.82
CA GLU A 90 -16.64 13.35 -16.74
C GLU A 90 -15.97 12.23 -17.54
N GLU A 91 -14.73 12.42 -17.94
CA GLU A 91 -13.95 11.37 -18.61
C GLU A 91 -13.68 10.18 -17.69
N ILE A 92 -13.34 10.40 -16.43
CA ILE A 92 -13.21 9.30 -15.45
C ILE A 92 -14.54 8.57 -15.30
N LYS A 93 -15.66 9.28 -15.16
CA LYS A 93 -16.99 8.67 -15.12
C LYS A 93 -17.31 7.86 -16.39
N LYS A 94 -16.97 8.38 -17.56
CA LYS A 94 -17.11 7.64 -18.84
C LYS A 94 -16.23 6.39 -18.87
N LYS A 95 -14.98 6.48 -18.39
CA LYS A 95 -14.04 5.34 -18.32
C LYS A 95 -14.49 4.29 -17.31
N LEU A 96 -15.01 4.69 -16.15
CA LEU A 96 -15.60 3.77 -15.17
C LEU A 96 -16.78 2.99 -15.79
N LYS A 97 -17.63 3.65 -16.58
CA LYS A 97 -18.70 2.97 -17.35
C LYS A 97 -18.12 2.01 -18.40
N LYS A 98 -17.06 2.36 -19.11
CA LYS A 98 -16.38 1.47 -20.09
C LYS A 98 -15.78 0.21 -19.45
N ARG A 99 -15.36 0.24 -18.18
CA ARG A 99 -14.93 -0.97 -17.44
C ARG A 99 -16.01 -2.04 -17.36
N LEU A 100 -17.26 -1.65 -17.32
CA LEU A 100 -18.39 -2.60 -17.30
C LEU A 100 -18.52 -3.37 -18.61
N THR A 101 -17.96 -2.85 -19.70
CA THR A 101 -17.99 -3.44 -21.06
C THR A 101 -16.62 -3.91 -21.55
N GLY A 102 -15.56 -3.76 -20.76
CA GLY A 102 -14.20 -4.15 -21.11
C GLY A 102 -14.08 -5.65 -21.43
N ARG A 103 -13.03 -6.04 -22.19
CA ARG A 103 -12.74 -7.44 -22.54
C ARG A 103 -12.71 -8.31 -21.29
N VAL A 104 -13.34 -9.49 -21.35
CA VAL A 104 -13.21 -10.50 -20.29
C VAL A 104 -11.83 -11.13 -20.38
N VAL A 105 -11.08 -11.11 -19.27
CA VAL A 105 -9.71 -11.65 -19.18
C VAL A 105 -9.63 -12.89 -18.32
N ARG A 106 -10.69 -13.18 -17.54
CA ARG A 106 -10.75 -14.38 -16.71
C ARG A 106 -12.19 -14.83 -16.50
N LEU A 107 -12.40 -16.14 -16.60
CA LEU A 107 -13.61 -16.85 -16.23
C LEU A 107 -13.28 -17.83 -15.10
N ASP A 108 -13.89 -17.64 -13.93
CA ASP A 108 -13.91 -18.63 -12.86
C ASP A 108 -15.23 -19.40 -12.96
N ILE A 109 -15.18 -20.73 -13.01
CA ILE A 109 -16.38 -21.60 -13.09
C ILE A 109 -16.25 -22.77 -12.10
N GLU A 110 -17.36 -23.16 -11.49
CA GLU A 110 -17.38 -24.30 -10.56
C GLU A 110 -17.06 -25.63 -11.27
N GLY A 111 -16.49 -26.60 -10.51
CA GLY A 111 -16.06 -27.88 -11.07
C GLY A 111 -17.17 -28.73 -11.66
N SER A 112 -18.42 -28.58 -11.19
CA SER A 112 -19.62 -29.27 -11.72
C SER A 112 -20.29 -28.48 -12.86
N TYR A 113 -19.52 -27.91 -13.76
CA TYR A 113 -20.05 -27.07 -14.83
C TYR A 113 -20.64 -27.86 -16.01
N SER A 114 -21.52 -27.21 -16.76
CA SER A 114 -22.05 -27.70 -18.02
C SER A 114 -21.09 -27.39 -19.19
N GLU A 115 -20.67 -28.40 -19.92
CA GLU A 115 -19.87 -28.26 -21.13
C GLU A 115 -20.53 -27.36 -22.19
N TYR A 116 -21.85 -27.44 -22.31
CA TYR A 116 -22.60 -26.58 -23.23
C TYR A 116 -22.47 -25.10 -22.81
N LEU A 117 -22.64 -24.82 -21.51
CA LEU A 117 -22.49 -23.47 -20.98
C LEU A 117 -21.06 -22.96 -21.18
N LEU A 118 -20.05 -23.78 -20.86
CA LEU A 118 -18.65 -23.38 -21.02
C LEU A 118 -18.31 -23.02 -22.45
N LYS A 119 -18.73 -23.83 -23.42
CA LYS A 119 -18.57 -23.54 -24.87
C LYS A 119 -19.28 -22.24 -25.28
N TRP A 120 -20.47 -22.01 -24.73
CA TRP A 120 -21.22 -20.80 -24.97
C TRP A 120 -20.50 -19.55 -24.40
N LEU A 121 -19.99 -19.63 -23.15
CA LEU A 121 -19.24 -18.56 -22.51
C LEU A 121 -17.93 -18.25 -23.25
N LYS A 122 -17.19 -19.29 -23.66
CA LYS A 122 -15.96 -19.13 -24.47
C LYS A 122 -16.23 -18.32 -25.72
N LYS A 123 -17.26 -18.71 -26.47
CA LYS A 123 -17.64 -18.03 -27.71
C LYS A 123 -18.13 -16.59 -27.47
N SER A 124 -18.97 -16.39 -26.45
CA SER A 124 -19.61 -15.11 -26.19
C SER A 124 -18.65 -14.05 -25.62
N PHE A 125 -17.64 -14.48 -24.88
CA PHE A 125 -16.66 -13.58 -24.25
C PHE A 125 -15.29 -13.64 -24.91
N LEU A 126 -15.14 -14.37 -26.02
CA LEU A 126 -13.88 -14.52 -26.78
C LEU A 126 -12.73 -14.99 -25.89
N LEU A 127 -12.97 -16.07 -25.10
CA LEU A 127 -12.01 -16.61 -24.14
C LEU A 127 -11.17 -17.73 -24.75
N GLU A 128 -9.90 -17.71 -24.41
CA GLU A 128 -8.96 -18.82 -24.63
C GLU A 128 -8.90 -19.73 -23.39
N ASP A 129 -8.32 -20.94 -23.52
CA ASP A 129 -8.25 -21.90 -22.42
C ASP A 129 -7.44 -21.37 -21.22
N ASN A 130 -6.43 -20.55 -21.46
CA ASN A 130 -5.62 -19.89 -20.43
C ASN A 130 -6.39 -18.81 -19.63
N ASN A 131 -7.57 -18.41 -20.08
CA ASN A 131 -8.47 -17.48 -19.37
C ASN A 131 -9.48 -18.19 -18.46
N ILE A 132 -9.53 -19.52 -18.47
CA ILE A 132 -10.56 -20.31 -17.79
C ILE A 132 -9.98 -21.05 -16.60
N PHE A 133 -10.60 -20.85 -15.43
CA PHE A 133 -10.21 -21.47 -14.18
C PHE A 133 -11.38 -22.27 -13.61
N ILE A 134 -11.24 -23.58 -13.60
CA ILE A 134 -12.21 -24.51 -13.01
C ILE A 134 -11.86 -24.64 -11.52
N LEU A 135 -12.80 -24.31 -10.65
CA LEU A 135 -12.58 -24.24 -9.21
C LEU A 135 -13.54 -25.17 -8.46
N ASN A 136 -12.98 -26.01 -7.59
CA ASN A 136 -13.73 -26.92 -6.73
C ASN A 136 -14.01 -26.36 -5.32
N ASN A 137 -13.81 -25.06 -5.14
CA ASN A 137 -14.04 -24.33 -3.91
C ASN A 137 -15.00 -23.15 -4.17
N LEU A 138 -15.26 -22.36 -3.13
CA LEU A 138 -16.07 -21.16 -3.25
C LEU A 138 -15.47 -20.21 -4.30
N LEU A 139 -16.27 -19.83 -5.28
CA LEU A 139 -15.92 -18.72 -6.17
C LEU A 139 -16.00 -17.43 -5.37
N ASP A 140 -15.03 -16.54 -5.55
CA ASP A 140 -14.95 -15.28 -4.80
C ASP A 140 -14.73 -15.45 -3.28
N MET A 141 -13.47 -15.70 -2.93
CA MET A 141 -13.05 -15.88 -1.53
C MET A 141 -13.16 -14.60 -0.67
N THR A 142 -13.50 -13.43 -1.25
CA THR A 142 -13.73 -12.21 -0.47
C THR A 142 -14.90 -12.34 0.52
N CYS A 143 -15.79 -13.30 0.28
CA CYS A 143 -16.86 -13.62 1.21
C CYS A 143 -16.39 -14.10 2.59
N LEU A 144 -15.17 -14.62 2.70
CA LEU A 144 -14.59 -15.08 3.97
C LEU A 144 -14.50 -13.97 5.02
N TRP A 145 -14.43 -12.69 4.59
CA TRP A 145 -14.50 -11.57 5.53
C TRP A 145 -15.82 -11.55 6.32
N GLN A 146 -16.92 -12.05 5.76
CA GLN A 146 -18.17 -12.19 6.51
C GLN A 146 -18.03 -13.21 7.65
N LEU A 147 -17.27 -14.29 7.44
CA LEU A 147 -16.99 -15.29 8.47
C LEU A 147 -16.04 -14.73 9.53
N VAL A 148 -14.93 -14.14 9.08
CA VAL A 148 -13.93 -13.52 9.97
C VAL A 148 -14.57 -12.45 10.86
N ASN A 149 -15.51 -11.68 10.35
CA ASN A 149 -16.18 -10.63 11.11
C ASN A 149 -17.44 -11.10 11.85
N ASN A 150 -17.81 -12.38 11.75
CA ASN A 150 -19.00 -12.91 12.44
C ASN A 150 -18.72 -13.05 13.94
N PRO A 151 -19.58 -12.50 14.83
CA PRO A 151 -19.42 -12.62 16.28
C PRO A 151 -19.33 -14.05 16.80
N ILE A 152 -19.94 -15.03 16.11
CA ILE A 152 -19.88 -16.46 16.48
C ILE A 152 -18.44 -16.98 16.52
N PHE A 153 -17.53 -16.39 15.73
CA PHE A 153 -16.12 -16.78 15.66
C PHE A 153 -15.19 -15.86 16.46
N SER A 154 -15.73 -14.99 17.34
CA SER A 154 -14.91 -14.04 18.12
C SER A 154 -13.80 -14.74 18.90
N ASP A 155 -14.12 -15.86 19.53
CA ASP A 155 -13.19 -16.61 20.38
C ASP A 155 -12.12 -17.40 19.61
N GLN A 156 -12.31 -17.53 18.28
CA GLN A 156 -11.36 -18.19 17.38
C GLN A 156 -10.43 -17.21 16.70
N ARG A 157 -10.64 -15.91 16.88
CA ARG A 157 -9.76 -14.88 16.32
C ARG A 157 -8.56 -14.70 17.23
N VAL A 158 -7.41 -14.55 16.59
CA VAL A 158 -6.23 -14.05 17.30
C VAL A 158 -6.54 -12.60 17.74
N THR A 159 -6.46 -12.35 19.04
CA THR A 159 -6.62 -11.00 19.58
C THR A 159 -5.44 -10.16 19.10
N PRO A 160 -5.67 -9.06 18.35
CA PRO A 160 -4.58 -8.20 17.94
C PRO A 160 -3.85 -7.65 19.17
N MET A 161 -2.53 -7.63 19.13
CA MET A 161 -1.75 -6.98 20.16
C MET A 161 -2.08 -5.48 20.18
N PRO A 162 -2.22 -4.86 21.36
CA PRO A 162 -2.47 -3.43 21.44
C PRO A 162 -1.28 -2.64 20.90
N CYS A 163 -1.55 -1.55 20.18
CA CYS A 163 -0.49 -0.66 19.73
C CYS A 163 0.30 -0.11 20.93
N VAL A 164 1.59 0.04 20.73
CA VAL A 164 2.51 0.67 21.68
C VAL A 164 2.86 2.08 21.23
N MET A 165 3.39 2.88 22.14
CA MET A 165 3.88 4.22 21.78
C MET A 165 5.25 4.11 21.09
N PRO A 166 5.57 5.02 20.14
CA PRO A 166 6.90 5.10 19.57
C PRO A 166 7.97 5.31 20.66
N VAL A 167 9.16 4.76 20.47
CA VAL A 167 10.30 4.96 21.40
C VAL A 167 10.63 6.46 21.52
N SER A 168 10.56 7.18 20.41
CA SER A 168 10.73 8.64 20.34
C SER A 168 9.59 9.43 21.02
N TYR A 169 8.45 8.82 21.33
CA TYR A 169 7.29 9.49 21.94
C TYR A 169 6.58 8.55 22.92
N PRO A 170 7.19 8.26 24.08
CA PRO A 170 6.70 7.24 25.01
C PRO A 170 5.41 7.62 25.75
N VAL A 171 5.06 8.91 25.81
CA VAL A 171 3.85 9.40 26.50
C VAL A 171 3.01 10.23 25.51
N HIS A 172 1.84 9.73 25.18
CA HIS A 172 0.93 10.42 24.28
C HIS A 172 0.00 11.37 25.03
N ASP A 173 0.11 12.66 24.73
CA ASP A 173 -0.85 13.69 25.12
C ASP A 173 -1.39 14.38 23.86
N LYS A 174 -2.56 13.93 23.44
CA LYS A 174 -3.20 14.47 22.24
C LYS A 174 -3.43 15.98 22.30
N THR A 175 -3.56 16.57 23.47
CA THR A 175 -3.82 18.01 23.66
C THR A 175 -2.56 18.85 23.44
N LYS A 176 -1.37 18.24 23.43
CA LYS A 176 -0.07 18.92 23.34
C LYS A 176 0.73 18.54 22.10
N ILE A 177 0.11 17.98 21.07
CA ILE A 177 0.86 17.49 19.91
C ILE A 177 1.70 18.58 19.23
N PHE A 178 1.18 19.80 19.09
CA PHE A 178 1.94 20.92 18.56
C PHE A 178 3.13 21.30 19.42
N ASP A 179 2.96 21.35 20.76
CA ASP A 179 4.04 21.67 21.69
C ASP A 179 5.10 20.56 21.72
N THR A 180 4.68 19.32 21.66
CA THR A 180 5.60 18.17 21.55
C THR A 180 6.44 18.25 20.29
N LEU A 181 5.83 18.49 19.14
CA LEU A 181 6.54 18.53 17.84
C LEU A 181 7.50 19.73 17.72
N LYS A 182 7.32 20.78 18.49
CA LYS A 182 8.32 21.87 18.59
C LYS A 182 9.58 21.44 19.35
N GLN A 183 9.49 20.41 20.18
CA GLN A 183 10.61 19.96 21.03
C GLN A 183 11.31 18.73 20.47
N GLN A 184 10.56 17.85 19.80
CA GLN A 184 11.08 16.57 19.29
C GLN A 184 10.32 16.09 18.06
N ASP A 185 11.05 15.41 17.18
CA ASP A 185 10.46 14.66 16.06
C ASP A 185 9.90 13.32 16.56
N ILE A 186 8.94 12.75 15.84
CA ILE A 186 8.35 11.45 16.18
C ILE A 186 8.45 10.53 14.96
N LEU A 187 9.00 9.32 15.15
CA LEU A 187 8.98 8.25 14.18
C LEU A 187 7.93 7.22 14.58
N MET A 188 6.97 6.98 13.70
CA MET A 188 5.94 5.95 13.91
C MET A 188 6.23 4.75 13.02
N HIS A 189 6.15 3.55 13.60
CA HIS A 189 6.24 2.28 12.86
C HIS A 189 4.90 1.54 12.96
N HIS A 190 4.06 1.70 11.94
CA HIS A 190 2.78 0.97 11.83
C HIS A 190 3.01 -0.50 11.51
N PRO A 191 2.13 -1.43 11.92
CA PRO A 191 0.93 -1.24 12.74
C PRO A 191 1.22 -1.21 14.24
N TYR A 192 2.48 -1.32 14.65
CA TYR A 192 2.92 -1.40 16.06
C TYR A 192 2.63 -0.11 16.80
N ASN A 193 2.87 1.02 16.15
CA ASN A 193 2.44 2.33 16.64
C ASN A 193 1.15 2.76 15.95
N SER A 194 0.26 3.37 16.71
CA SER A 194 -1.04 3.79 16.19
C SER A 194 -0.95 4.99 15.24
N ILE A 195 -1.78 5.00 14.20
CA ILE A 195 -1.99 6.16 13.32
C ILE A 195 -2.67 7.33 14.05
N GLU A 196 -3.23 7.10 15.25
CA GLU A 196 -3.93 8.12 16.04
C GLU A 196 -3.08 9.37 16.28
N ILE A 197 -1.76 9.23 16.45
CA ILE A 197 -0.85 10.37 16.64
C ILE A 197 -0.94 11.37 15.48
N MET A 198 -0.97 10.87 14.24
CA MET A 198 -1.12 11.70 13.05
C MET A 198 -2.56 12.25 12.92
N LEU A 199 -3.56 11.44 13.26
CA LEU A 199 -4.97 11.86 13.24
C LEU A 199 -5.21 12.97 14.27
N ASP A 200 -4.67 12.87 15.47
CA ASP A 200 -4.76 13.90 16.50
C ASP A 200 -4.15 15.23 16.04
N LEU A 201 -2.98 15.19 15.36
CA LEU A 201 -2.42 16.40 14.74
C LEU A 201 -3.39 17.04 13.75
N LEU A 202 -3.98 16.24 12.88
CA LEU A 202 -4.88 16.75 11.84
C LEU A 202 -6.21 17.25 12.42
N GLU A 203 -6.78 16.52 13.38
CA GLU A 203 -8.03 16.90 14.05
C GLU A 203 -7.84 18.17 14.89
N GLN A 204 -6.72 18.30 15.62
CA GLN A 204 -6.40 19.54 16.32
C GLN A 204 -6.15 20.68 15.34
N ALA A 205 -5.44 20.44 14.24
CA ALA A 205 -5.24 21.44 13.21
C ALA A 205 -6.56 21.96 12.62
N ALA A 206 -7.57 21.11 12.55
CA ALA A 206 -8.91 21.53 12.09
C ALA A 206 -9.62 22.46 13.08
N GLU A 207 -9.36 22.28 14.38
CA GLU A 207 -10.01 23.09 15.45
C GLU A 207 -9.26 24.38 15.78
N ASP A 208 -7.95 24.35 15.80
CA ASP A 208 -7.06 25.39 16.29
C ASP A 208 -7.10 26.65 15.40
N ASN A 209 -7.48 27.79 15.98
CA ASN A 209 -7.63 29.06 15.25
C ASN A 209 -6.29 29.63 14.73
N ASP A 210 -5.15 29.23 15.30
CA ASP A 210 -3.84 29.65 14.84
C ASP A 210 -3.36 28.87 13.61
N VAL A 211 -4.02 27.78 13.23
CA VAL A 211 -3.74 27.06 12.01
C VAL A 211 -4.26 27.81 10.80
N LEU A 212 -3.33 28.16 9.90
CA LEU A 212 -3.59 28.97 8.70
C LEU A 212 -3.91 28.10 7.48
N ALA A 213 -3.16 26.98 7.34
CA ALA A 213 -3.27 26.13 6.15
C ALA A 213 -3.00 24.66 6.49
N ILE A 214 -3.64 23.77 5.70
CA ILE A 214 -3.40 22.33 5.69
C ILE A 214 -3.23 21.90 4.24
N LYS A 215 -2.10 21.23 3.93
CA LYS A 215 -1.83 20.65 2.60
C LYS A 215 -1.64 19.15 2.75
N ILE A 216 -2.28 18.34 1.91
CA ILE A 216 -2.19 16.88 1.98
C ILE A 216 -2.29 16.21 0.61
N THR A 217 -1.57 15.09 0.44
CA THR A 217 -1.74 14.18 -0.71
C THR A 217 -2.59 12.98 -0.30
N ILE A 218 -3.61 12.65 -1.08
CA ILE A 218 -4.51 11.52 -0.83
C ILE A 218 -4.47 10.56 -2.00
N TYR A 219 -4.16 9.30 -1.71
CA TYR A 219 -4.16 8.23 -2.69
C TYR A 219 -5.31 7.23 -2.47
N ARG A 220 -5.51 6.79 -1.23
CA ARG A 220 -6.52 5.79 -0.86
C ARG A 220 -6.99 6.04 0.57
N LEU A 221 -8.28 6.15 0.78
CA LEU A 221 -8.92 6.43 2.06
C LEU A 221 -9.70 5.23 2.58
N ALA A 222 -9.93 5.18 3.89
CA ALA A 222 -10.90 4.29 4.52
C ALA A 222 -12.34 4.60 4.05
N LYS A 223 -13.26 3.66 4.28
CA LYS A 223 -14.69 3.86 3.91
C LYS A 223 -15.33 5.05 4.63
N LYS A 224 -15.01 5.22 5.90
CA LYS A 224 -15.38 6.38 6.73
C LYS A 224 -14.06 6.95 7.22
N SER A 225 -13.60 8.03 6.61
CA SER A 225 -12.29 8.59 6.89
C SER A 225 -12.39 9.82 7.76
N ARG A 226 -11.83 9.74 8.96
CA ARG A 226 -11.66 10.88 9.88
C ARG A 226 -10.78 11.97 9.26
N ILE A 227 -9.89 11.60 8.35
CA ILE A 227 -9.05 12.55 7.61
C ILE A 227 -9.92 13.49 6.77
N VAL A 228 -10.89 12.94 6.02
CA VAL A 228 -11.82 13.76 5.22
C VAL A 228 -12.67 14.65 6.12
N ASP A 229 -13.17 14.11 7.23
CA ASP A 229 -13.99 14.86 8.19
C ASP A 229 -13.22 16.04 8.80
N ALA A 230 -11.95 15.82 9.18
CA ALA A 230 -11.08 16.88 9.71
C ALA A 230 -10.76 17.95 8.66
N LEU A 231 -10.46 17.56 7.41
CA LEU A 231 -10.18 18.50 6.32
C LEU A 231 -11.41 19.34 5.96
N GLU A 232 -12.59 18.71 5.89
CA GLU A 232 -13.86 19.42 5.68
C GLU A 232 -14.13 20.45 6.77
N LYS A 233 -13.97 20.04 8.04
CA LYS A 233 -14.13 20.93 9.19
C LYS A 233 -13.16 22.11 9.15
N ALA A 234 -11.89 21.86 8.80
CA ALA A 234 -10.89 22.91 8.62
C ALA A 234 -11.30 23.92 7.53
N ALA A 235 -11.76 23.43 6.38
CA ALA A 235 -12.20 24.27 5.26
C ALA A 235 -13.43 25.10 5.64
N LEU A 236 -14.43 24.49 6.29
CA LEU A 236 -15.64 25.21 6.78
C LEU A 236 -15.32 26.29 7.83
N LYS A 237 -14.22 26.13 8.58
CA LYS A 237 -13.69 27.16 9.50
C LYS A 237 -12.85 28.23 8.82
N GLY A 238 -12.78 28.25 7.49
CA GLY A 238 -12.07 29.26 6.70
C GLY A 238 -10.55 29.07 6.61
N LYS A 239 -10.00 27.91 7.00
CA LYS A 239 -8.59 27.61 6.83
C LYS A 239 -8.28 27.30 5.36
N HIS A 240 -7.07 27.62 4.91
CA HIS A 240 -6.63 27.25 3.55
C HIS A 240 -6.32 25.74 3.49
N VAL A 241 -7.27 24.96 2.98
CA VAL A 241 -7.09 23.51 2.81
C VAL A 241 -6.79 23.18 1.36
N SER A 242 -5.62 22.61 1.09
CA SER A 242 -5.18 22.18 -0.25
C SER A 242 -4.99 20.66 -0.28
N VAL A 243 -5.75 19.99 -1.12
CA VAL A 243 -5.76 18.52 -1.20
C VAL A 243 -5.46 18.08 -2.62
N LEU A 244 -4.42 17.27 -2.77
CA LEU A 244 -4.16 16.58 -4.02
C LEU A 244 -4.76 15.17 -3.91
N PHE A 245 -5.79 14.90 -4.70
CA PHE A 245 -6.38 13.57 -4.84
C PHE A 245 -5.78 12.83 -6.05
N GLU A 246 -5.20 11.66 -5.80
CA GLU A 246 -4.83 10.74 -6.87
C GLU A 246 -6.05 9.92 -7.29
N VAL A 247 -6.74 10.38 -8.33
CA VAL A 247 -7.97 9.73 -8.82
C VAL A 247 -7.71 8.49 -9.67
N LYS A 248 -6.46 8.25 -10.10
CA LYS A 248 -6.05 7.02 -10.79
C LYS A 248 -5.75 5.86 -9.82
N ALA A 249 -6.19 5.96 -8.54
CA ALA A 249 -6.08 4.88 -7.57
C ALA A 249 -7.06 3.76 -7.94
N ARG A 250 -6.54 2.62 -8.44
CA ARG A 250 -7.38 1.51 -8.93
C ARG A 250 -8.35 1.03 -7.87
N PHE A 251 -9.63 0.89 -8.24
CA PHE A 251 -10.77 0.41 -7.44
C PHE A 251 -11.31 1.39 -6.38
N ASP A 252 -10.69 2.55 -6.18
CA ASP A 252 -11.14 3.60 -5.24
C ASP A 252 -11.51 4.91 -5.96
N GLU A 253 -11.53 4.91 -7.30
CA GLU A 253 -11.71 6.12 -8.10
C GLU A 253 -13.03 6.83 -7.79
N GLU A 254 -14.14 6.08 -7.70
CA GLU A 254 -15.46 6.64 -7.42
C GLU A 254 -15.52 7.29 -6.05
N ARG A 255 -15.02 6.59 -5.03
CA ARG A 255 -14.95 7.11 -3.65
C ARG A 255 -14.03 8.32 -3.52
N ASN A 256 -12.86 8.26 -4.15
CA ASN A 256 -11.94 9.40 -4.15
C ASN A 256 -12.58 10.63 -4.80
N LEU A 257 -13.34 10.42 -5.87
CA LEU A 257 -14.06 11.49 -6.54
C LEU A 257 -15.18 12.09 -5.66
N GLU A 258 -15.95 11.25 -4.97
CA GLU A 258 -17.00 11.71 -4.03
C GLU A 258 -16.40 12.54 -2.89
N ASN A 259 -15.32 12.04 -2.26
CA ASN A 259 -14.62 12.75 -1.19
C ASN A 259 -14.01 14.06 -1.67
N ALA A 260 -13.41 14.07 -2.87
CA ALA A 260 -12.86 15.28 -3.47
C ALA A 260 -13.96 16.35 -3.69
N GLN A 261 -15.12 15.96 -4.22
CA GLN A 261 -16.27 16.85 -4.41
C GLN A 261 -16.83 17.35 -3.07
N ARG A 262 -16.84 16.50 -2.03
CA ARG A 262 -17.27 16.89 -0.67
C ARG A 262 -16.37 18.00 -0.13
N LEU A 263 -15.04 17.82 -0.20
CA LEU A 263 -14.08 18.82 0.25
C LEU A 263 -14.12 20.10 -0.58
N GLN A 264 -14.31 20.00 -1.89
CA GLN A 264 -14.44 21.17 -2.76
C GLN A 264 -15.69 22.00 -2.42
N LYS A 265 -16.81 21.36 -2.11
CA LYS A 265 -18.04 22.04 -1.63
C LYS A 265 -17.84 22.75 -0.29
N ALA A 266 -16.97 22.22 0.58
CA ALA A 266 -16.60 22.85 1.84
C ALA A 266 -15.64 24.03 1.70
N GLY A 267 -15.14 24.31 0.48
CA GLY A 267 -14.23 25.43 0.19
C GLY A 267 -12.75 25.03 0.10
N ALA A 268 -12.41 23.73 0.14
CA ALA A 268 -11.04 23.28 -0.05
C ALA A 268 -10.59 23.42 -1.51
N PHE A 269 -9.31 23.75 -1.71
CA PHE A 269 -8.67 23.70 -3.02
C PHE A 269 -8.28 22.26 -3.34
N VAL A 270 -8.94 21.68 -4.34
CA VAL A 270 -8.75 20.26 -4.70
C VAL A 270 -8.08 20.15 -6.07
N VAL A 271 -6.94 19.46 -6.11
CA VAL A 271 -6.21 19.11 -7.34
C VAL A 271 -6.43 17.63 -7.66
N TYR A 272 -6.85 17.32 -8.88
CA TYR A 272 -7.14 15.96 -9.34
C TYR A 272 -5.92 15.36 -10.08
N GLY A 273 -4.94 14.91 -9.31
CA GLY A 273 -3.72 14.32 -9.86
C GLY A 273 -2.81 15.32 -10.58
N VAL A 274 -1.74 14.81 -11.19
CA VAL A 274 -0.81 15.57 -12.05
C VAL A 274 -0.84 14.95 -13.44
N ALA A 275 -0.86 15.78 -14.50
CA ALA A 275 -1.21 15.39 -15.86
C ALA A 275 -0.63 14.06 -16.35
N MET A 276 0.67 13.91 -16.44
CA MET A 276 1.35 12.72 -16.98
C MET A 276 1.88 11.78 -15.90
N LEU A 277 1.91 12.21 -14.64
CA LEU A 277 2.52 11.50 -13.53
C LEU A 277 1.46 11.07 -12.51
N LYS A 278 1.67 9.90 -11.90
CA LYS A 278 0.84 9.43 -10.81
C LYS A 278 1.43 9.84 -9.48
N THR A 279 0.69 10.60 -8.67
CA THR A 279 1.17 11.02 -7.35
C THR A 279 1.10 9.85 -6.38
N HIS A 280 2.27 9.46 -5.85
CA HIS A 280 2.37 8.35 -4.91
C HIS A 280 3.07 8.72 -3.59
N CYS A 281 3.65 9.92 -3.46
CA CYS A 281 4.16 10.42 -2.19
C CYS A 281 3.04 10.65 -1.17
N LYS A 282 3.35 10.48 0.12
CA LYS A 282 2.42 10.68 1.24
C LYS A 282 2.95 11.81 2.09
N LEU A 283 2.31 12.96 1.96
CA LEU A 283 2.73 14.23 2.54
C LEU A 283 1.53 14.91 3.20
N LEU A 284 1.73 15.37 4.44
CA LEU A 284 0.82 16.27 5.14
C LEU A 284 1.65 17.43 5.68
N MET A 285 1.15 18.65 5.53
CA MET A 285 1.74 19.85 6.12
C MET A 285 0.63 20.67 6.78
N VAL A 286 0.84 21.03 8.03
CA VAL A 286 0.03 22.00 8.78
C VAL A 286 0.87 23.25 8.99
N VAL A 287 0.33 24.40 8.61
CA VAL A 287 0.97 25.70 8.78
C VAL A 287 0.25 26.43 9.92
N ARG A 288 0.96 26.69 11.02
CA ARG A 288 0.41 27.30 12.24
C ARG A 288 1.16 28.57 12.58
N LYS A 289 0.43 29.58 13.00
CA LYS A 289 1.00 30.81 13.56
C LYS A 289 1.45 30.52 15.00
N GLU A 290 2.70 30.82 15.31
CA GLU A 290 3.31 30.66 16.62
C GLU A 290 3.90 32.02 17.03
N ASP A 291 3.26 32.73 17.95
CA ASP A 291 3.62 34.08 18.37
C ASP A 291 3.85 35.03 17.18
N LYS A 292 5.12 35.32 16.87
CA LYS A 292 5.54 36.21 15.75
C LYS A 292 5.92 35.47 14.48
N ASN A 293 6.05 34.13 14.55
CA ASN A 293 6.55 33.28 13.46
C ASN A 293 5.47 32.32 12.97
N THR A 294 5.74 31.67 11.85
CA THR A 294 4.92 30.60 11.32
C THR A 294 5.74 29.31 11.35
N VAL A 295 5.18 28.28 11.99
CA VAL A 295 5.78 26.94 12.06
C VAL A 295 5.03 25.99 11.12
N ARG A 296 5.77 25.14 10.43
CA ARG A 296 5.23 24.08 9.57
C ARG A 296 5.46 22.74 10.22
N TYR A 297 4.37 22.06 10.51
CA TYR A 297 4.32 20.71 11.06
C TYR A 297 4.13 19.75 9.90
N VAL A 298 5.07 18.85 9.68
CA VAL A 298 5.10 17.99 8.49
C VAL A 298 5.02 16.53 8.90
N HIS A 299 4.18 15.78 8.19
CA HIS A 299 4.18 14.32 8.22
C HIS A 299 4.55 13.78 6.85
N LEU A 300 5.56 12.89 6.83
CA LEU A 300 5.96 12.14 5.64
C LEU A 300 5.85 10.65 5.93
N SER A 301 5.36 9.87 4.97
CA SER A 301 5.13 8.44 5.22
C SER A 301 5.46 7.56 4.02
N SER A 302 5.82 6.31 4.30
CA SER A 302 5.84 5.24 3.30
C SER A 302 4.43 4.70 3.00
N GLY A 303 3.52 4.78 3.97
CA GLY A 303 2.15 4.28 3.93
C GLY A 303 1.11 5.32 3.54
N ASN A 304 -0.01 4.86 2.99
CA ASN A 304 -1.15 5.72 2.67
C ASN A 304 -1.84 6.24 3.93
N TYR A 305 -2.49 7.40 3.82
CA TYR A 305 -3.38 7.94 4.83
C TYR A 305 -4.70 7.16 4.85
N ASN A 306 -4.68 5.98 5.51
CA ASN A 306 -5.81 5.07 5.54
C ASN A 306 -5.85 4.32 6.86
N GLU A 307 -6.87 4.59 7.66
CA GLU A 307 -7.05 4.09 9.03
C GLU A 307 -7.23 2.56 9.08
N ASP A 308 -7.71 1.93 8.00
CA ASP A 308 -7.90 0.49 7.94
C ASP A 308 -6.58 -0.23 7.60
N THR A 309 -5.85 0.27 6.59
CA THR A 309 -4.59 -0.38 6.15
C THR A 309 -3.44 -0.15 7.13
N SER A 310 -3.44 0.94 7.90
CA SER A 310 -2.43 1.21 8.93
C SER A 310 -2.41 0.17 10.06
N LYS A 311 -3.46 -0.66 10.19
CA LYS A 311 -3.55 -1.74 11.19
C LYS A 311 -2.97 -3.07 10.71
N ILE A 312 -2.70 -3.20 9.41
CA ILE A 312 -2.29 -4.46 8.79
C ILE A 312 -1.08 -4.34 7.84
N TYR A 313 -0.62 -3.10 7.57
CA TYR A 313 0.58 -2.83 6.78
C TYR A 313 1.68 -2.27 7.66
N SER A 314 2.91 -2.80 7.51
CA SER A 314 4.05 -2.17 8.15
C SER A 314 4.48 -0.95 7.33
N ASP A 315 4.48 0.21 7.96
CA ASP A 315 4.86 1.47 7.34
C ASP A 315 5.59 2.38 8.35
N ILE A 316 6.39 3.32 7.85
CA ILE A 316 7.02 4.36 8.66
C ILE A 316 6.39 5.71 8.34
N GLY A 317 6.12 6.48 9.42
CA GLY A 317 5.74 7.88 9.36
C GLY A 317 6.66 8.75 10.21
N LEU A 318 7.11 9.88 9.66
CA LEU A 318 7.91 10.89 10.35
C LEU A 318 7.05 12.14 10.57
N LEU A 319 6.91 12.56 11.83
CA LEU A 319 6.37 13.87 12.22
C LEU A 319 7.52 14.77 12.64
N THR A 320 7.63 15.96 12.06
CA THR A 320 8.74 16.88 12.30
C THR A 320 8.35 18.34 12.07
N THR A 321 9.08 19.25 12.71
CA THR A 321 9.09 20.70 12.44
C THR A 321 10.44 21.18 11.88
N ASP A 322 11.34 20.25 11.49
CA ASP A 322 12.62 20.61 10.87
C ASP A 322 12.40 21.54 9.67
N GLU A 323 12.97 22.75 9.75
CA GLU A 323 12.73 23.78 8.74
C GLU A 323 13.20 23.37 7.33
N THR A 324 14.29 22.59 7.25
CA THR A 324 14.84 22.14 5.95
C THR A 324 13.88 21.16 5.29
N ILE A 325 13.39 20.17 6.05
CA ILE A 325 12.37 19.22 5.58
C ILE A 325 11.07 19.96 5.23
N ALA A 326 10.64 20.88 6.09
CA ALA A 326 9.42 21.65 5.89
C ALA A 326 9.49 22.55 4.64
N ASN A 327 10.64 23.15 4.36
CA ASN A 327 10.89 23.89 3.12
C ASN A 327 10.82 22.97 1.89
N ASP A 328 11.53 21.85 1.92
CA ASP A 328 11.52 20.87 0.84
C ASP A 328 10.09 20.36 0.53
N VAL A 329 9.32 20.02 1.57
CA VAL A 329 7.94 19.56 1.42
C VAL A 329 7.04 20.66 0.86
N ASN A 330 7.21 21.92 1.30
CA ASN A 330 6.46 23.05 0.75
C ASN A 330 6.75 23.23 -0.75
N GLU A 331 8.02 23.19 -1.13
CA GLU A 331 8.42 23.30 -2.54
C GLU A 331 7.90 22.10 -3.36
N LEU A 332 7.90 20.90 -2.79
CA LEU A 332 7.30 19.73 -3.47
C LEU A 332 5.80 19.91 -3.67
N PHE A 333 5.06 20.45 -2.68
CA PHE A 333 3.66 20.80 -2.86
C PHE A 333 3.46 21.85 -3.97
N ASN A 334 4.33 22.87 -4.06
CA ASN A 334 4.26 23.88 -5.10
C ASN A 334 4.50 23.27 -6.51
N VAL A 335 5.44 22.34 -6.63
CA VAL A 335 5.69 21.60 -7.89
C VAL A 335 4.48 20.76 -8.29
N ILE A 336 3.93 19.98 -7.37
CA ILE A 336 2.82 19.04 -7.69
C ILE A 336 1.47 19.74 -7.90
N THR A 337 1.31 20.97 -7.40
CA THR A 337 0.12 21.80 -7.67
C THR A 337 0.29 22.70 -8.88
N GLY A 338 1.40 22.61 -9.59
CA GLY A 338 1.66 23.33 -10.83
C GLY A 338 2.14 24.79 -10.64
N ASN A 339 2.49 25.18 -9.41
CA ASN A 339 2.85 26.57 -9.10
C ASN A 339 4.35 26.88 -9.25
N SER A 340 5.22 25.87 -9.37
CA SER A 340 6.66 26.07 -9.54
C SER A 340 7.31 25.00 -10.40
N LYS A 341 8.55 25.30 -10.86
CA LYS A 341 9.41 24.34 -11.55
C LYS A 341 10.05 23.38 -10.54
N PRO A 342 10.53 22.19 -10.99
CA PRO A 342 11.29 21.28 -10.13
C PRO A 342 12.44 21.99 -9.41
N TYR A 343 12.56 21.73 -8.11
CA TYR A 343 13.51 22.35 -7.20
C TYR A 343 14.59 21.34 -6.77
N GLN A 344 15.75 21.83 -6.37
CA GLN A 344 16.79 20.97 -5.78
C GLN A 344 16.57 20.88 -4.27
N TYR A 345 16.11 19.71 -3.81
CA TYR A 345 15.80 19.47 -2.39
C TYR A 345 17.06 19.16 -1.59
N SER A 346 17.05 19.53 -0.32
CA SER A 346 18.17 19.31 0.61
C SER A 346 18.07 18.01 1.38
N ARG A 347 16.87 17.63 1.78
CA ARG A 347 16.57 16.45 2.61
C ARG A 347 15.67 15.43 1.91
N LEU A 348 15.11 15.79 0.76
CA LEU A 348 14.27 14.91 -0.02
C LEU A 348 14.97 14.44 -1.29
N LEU A 349 14.73 13.19 -1.68
CA LEU A 349 14.98 12.66 -3.02
C LEU A 349 13.64 12.44 -3.69
N THR A 350 13.37 13.15 -4.78
CA THR A 350 12.07 13.10 -5.46
C THR A 350 12.18 12.49 -6.86
N ALA A 351 11.20 11.67 -7.21
CA ALA A 351 11.02 11.20 -8.58
C ALA A 351 9.99 12.07 -9.31
N PRO A 352 10.12 12.24 -10.65
CA PRO A 352 11.08 11.55 -11.54
C PRO A 352 12.47 12.24 -11.68
N VAL A 353 12.74 13.32 -10.98
CA VAL A 353 13.88 14.21 -11.31
C VAL A 353 15.21 13.76 -10.68
N GLN A 354 15.25 13.50 -9.38
CA GLN A 354 16.51 13.36 -8.63
C GLN A 354 16.73 11.98 -8.01
N MET A 355 15.68 11.25 -7.70
CA MET A 355 15.73 10.08 -6.82
C MET A 355 16.65 8.99 -7.35
N LYS A 356 16.49 8.58 -8.60
CA LYS A 356 17.30 7.50 -9.18
C LYS A 356 18.79 7.84 -9.14
N ASN A 357 19.16 9.01 -9.64
CA ASN A 357 20.56 9.44 -9.67
C ASN A 357 21.15 9.59 -8.26
N GLY A 358 20.41 10.20 -7.33
CA GLY A 358 20.86 10.36 -5.94
C GLY A 358 21.12 9.00 -5.25
N LEU A 359 20.23 8.03 -5.44
CA LEU A 359 20.44 6.68 -4.89
C LEU A 359 21.61 5.94 -5.55
N LEU A 360 21.78 6.06 -6.88
CA LEU A 360 22.93 5.48 -7.59
C LEU A 360 24.27 6.09 -7.12
N GLU A 361 24.30 7.38 -6.84
CA GLU A 361 25.49 8.05 -6.29
C GLU A 361 25.85 7.53 -4.91
N LEU A 362 24.85 7.27 -4.03
CA LEU A 362 25.08 6.68 -2.72
C LEU A 362 25.66 5.27 -2.83
N ILE A 363 25.15 4.43 -3.74
CA ILE A 363 25.72 3.09 -3.99
C ILE A 363 27.18 3.21 -4.46
N ARG A 364 27.45 4.11 -5.41
CA ARG A 364 28.82 4.35 -5.94
C ARG A 364 29.78 4.83 -4.86
N LYS A 365 29.27 5.63 -3.92
CA LYS A 365 30.05 6.11 -2.77
C LYS A 365 30.45 4.95 -1.87
N GLU A 366 29.53 4.05 -1.53
CA GLU A 366 29.84 2.82 -0.78
C GLU A 366 30.87 1.95 -1.50
N ALA A 367 30.70 1.73 -2.81
CA ALA A 367 31.64 0.98 -3.62
C ALA A 367 33.05 1.61 -3.63
N LYS A 368 33.13 2.96 -3.69
CA LYS A 368 34.40 3.69 -3.62
C LYS A 368 35.05 3.57 -2.25
N ASN A 369 34.25 3.59 -1.17
CA ASN A 369 34.73 3.39 0.21
C ASN A 369 35.29 1.97 0.39
N ALA A 370 34.56 0.95 -0.04
CA ALA A 370 35.00 -0.46 0.02
C ALA A 370 36.36 -0.68 -0.68
N LYS A 371 36.52 -0.14 -1.89
CA LYS A 371 37.80 -0.21 -2.64
C LYS A 371 38.99 0.44 -1.90
N LYS A 372 38.71 1.35 -0.96
CA LYS A 372 39.73 1.99 -0.11
C LYS A 372 39.93 1.27 1.23
N GLY A 373 39.27 0.14 1.47
CA GLY A 373 39.28 -0.56 2.76
C GLY A 373 38.48 0.12 3.86
N ILE A 374 37.64 1.12 3.52
CA ILE A 374 36.75 1.78 4.47
C ILE A 374 35.50 0.90 4.64
N PRO A 375 35.05 0.64 5.90
CA PRO A 375 33.83 -0.12 6.13
C PRO A 375 32.65 0.40 5.32
N SER A 376 31.96 -0.51 4.64
CA SER A 376 30.89 -0.18 3.69
C SER A 376 29.76 -1.18 3.78
N ARG A 377 28.54 -0.68 3.87
CA ARG A 377 27.33 -1.49 4.05
C ARG A 377 26.14 -0.84 3.38
N ILE A 378 25.35 -1.63 2.66
CA ILE A 378 24.05 -1.21 2.13
C ILE A 378 22.98 -2.17 2.68
N VAL A 379 21.91 -1.61 3.26
CA VAL A 379 20.71 -2.38 3.61
C VAL A 379 19.49 -1.66 3.04
N ILE A 380 18.72 -2.35 2.23
CA ILE A 380 17.54 -1.77 1.59
C ILE A 380 16.33 -2.66 1.81
N LYS A 381 15.28 -2.09 2.37
CA LYS A 381 13.96 -2.71 2.47
C LYS A 381 13.01 -2.02 1.51
N VAL A 382 12.38 -2.79 0.62
CA VAL A 382 11.43 -2.30 -0.40
C VAL A 382 10.39 -3.38 -0.72
N ASN A 383 9.30 -2.99 -1.38
CA ASN A 383 8.33 -3.99 -1.84
C ASN A 383 8.80 -4.70 -3.12
N SER A 384 9.46 -3.98 -4.02
CA SER A 384 9.88 -4.51 -5.31
C SER A 384 11.19 -3.91 -5.78
N LEU A 385 12.01 -4.75 -6.41
CA LEU A 385 13.31 -4.44 -7.00
C LEU A 385 13.34 -4.90 -8.46
N GLN A 386 13.27 -3.95 -9.43
CA GLN A 386 13.12 -4.26 -10.85
C GLN A 386 13.93 -3.34 -11.78
N ASP A 387 14.35 -2.16 -11.32
CA ASP A 387 15.11 -1.23 -12.16
C ASP A 387 16.50 -1.80 -12.50
N LYS A 388 16.77 -1.95 -13.81
CA LYS A 388 17.99 -2.57 -14.32
C LYS A 388 19.26 -1.83 -13.91
N ASP A 389 19.26 -0.50 -14.07
CA ASP A 389 20.46 0.30 -13.78
C ASP A 389 20.83 0.25 -12.30
N PHE A 390 19.80 0.23 -11.45
CA PHE A 390 19.98 0.09 -10.00
C PHE A 390 20.57 -1.28 -9.64
N ILE A 391 20.05 -2.35 -10.23
CA ILE A 391 20.55 -3.72 -10.04
C ILE A 391 22.00 -3.84 -10.50
N ASP A 392 22.33 -3.31 -11.68
CA ASP A 392 23.69 -3.33 -12.23
C ASP A 392 24.67 -2.58 -11.32
N GLU A 393 24.23 -1.47 -10.69
CA GLU A 393 25.06 -0.71 -9.76
C GLU A 393 25.27 -1.44 -8.41
N LEU A 394 24.26 -2.18 -7.92
CA LEU A 394 24.40 -3.07 -6.75
C LEU A 394 25.40 -4.20 -7.04
N TYR A 395 25.37 -4.80 -8.23
CA TYR A 395 26.36 -5.82 -8.62
C TYR A 395 27.79 -5.25 -8.63
N LYS A 396 27.98 -4.04 -9.19
CA LYS A 396 29.29 -3.35 -9.16
C LYS A 396 29.76 -3.06 -7.73
N ALA A 397 28.82 -2.69 -6.84
CA ALA A 397 29.14 -2.46 -5.44
C ALA A 397 29.52 -3.74 -4.71
N SER A 398 28.82 -4.86 -4.98
CA SER A 398 29.17 -6.20 -4.48
C SER A 398 30.59 -6.59 -4.90
N ASN A 399 30.91 -6.45 -6.19
CA ASN A 399 32.26 -6.75 -6.72
C ASN A 399 33.34 -5.81 -6.15
N ALA A 400 32.96 -4.64 -5.67
CA ALA A 400 33.88 -3.73 -4.97
C ALA A 400 34.10 -4.11 -3.49
N GLY A 401 33.38 -5.14 -2.97
CA GLY A 401 33.48 -5.61 -1.58
C GLY A 401 32.44 -5.02 -0.63
N VAL A 402 31.43 -4.30 -1.13
CA VAL A 402 30.32 -3.80 -0.30
C VAL A 402 29.42 -4.96 0.09
N ARG A 403 29.17 -5.12 1.40
CA ARG A 403 28.20 -6.08 1.91
C ARG A 403 26.77 -5.51 1.80
N ILE A 404 25.90 -6.22 1.11
CA ILE A 404 24.57 -5.73 0.74
C ILE A 404 23.49 -6.70 1.24
N THR A 405 22.52 -6.21 1.99
CA THR A 405 21.32 -6.98 2.36
C THR A 405 20.08 -6.28 1.82
N LEU A 406 19.27 -7.04 1.09
CA LEU A 406 18.03 -6.56 0.49
C LEU A 406 16.84 -7.30 1.12
N ILE A 407 15.85 -6.57 1.59
CA ILE A 407 14.62 -7.11 2.16
C ILE A 407 13.50 -6.78 1.17
N VAL A 408 13.11 -7.78 0.36
CA VAL A 408 12.19 -7.59 -0.78
C VAL A 408 11.05 -8.59 -0.71
N ARG A 409 9.85 -8.13 -0.41
CA ARG A 409 8.68 -9.03 -0.25
C ARG A 409 7.96 -9.40 -1.55
N GLY A 410 8.16 -8.66 -2.62
CA GLY A 410 7.47 -8.84 -3.91
C GLY A 410 8.43 -9.15 -5.03
N ILE A 411 8.30 -8.45 -6.17
CA ILE A 411 9.14 -8.67 -7.36
C ILE A 411 10.60 -8.38 -7.01
N CYS A 412 11.48 -9.37 -7.24
CA CYS A 412 12.93 -9.21 -7.14
C CYS A 412 13.58 -9.74 -8.43
N CYS A 413 14.10 -8.82 -9.25
CA CYS A 413 14.79 -9.16 -10.50
C CYS A 413 16.31 -9.34 -10.31
N LEU A 414 16.84 -9.12 -9.10
CA LEU A 414 18.23 -9.34 -8.74
C LEU A 414 18.46 -10.81 -8.37
N ARG A 415 19.62 -11.36 -8.70
CA ARG A 415 20.09 -12.70 -8.32
C ARG A 415 21.23 -12.57 -7.32
N PRO A 416 21.03 -12.96 -6.04
CA PRO A 416 22.06 -12.92 -5.02
C PRO A 416 23.02 -14.10 -5.09
N GLY A 417 24.18 -14.01 -4.43
CA GLY A 417 25.09 -15.12 -4.16
C GLY A 417 25.80 -15.71 -5.37
N ARG A 418 25.78 -15.06 -6.55
CA ARG A 418 26.45 -15.55 -7.75
C ARG A 418 27.93 -15.20 -7.74
N GLU A 419 28.77 -16.19 -8.00
CA GLU A 419 30.21 -16.05 -8.12
C GLU A 419 30.61 -14.99 -9.17
N GLY A 420 31.53 -14.10 -8.81
CA GLY A 420 32.02 -13.00 -9.66
C GLY A 420 30.97 -11.88 -9.93
N LEU A 421 29.80 -11.94 -9.33
CA LEU A 421 28.73 -10.96 -9.59
C LEU A 421 28.08 -10.41 -8.31
N SER A 422 27.57 -11.27 -7.45
CA SER A 422 26.72 -10.87 -6.32
C SER A 422 27.01 -11.65 -5.04
N GLU A 423 28.25 -12.08 -4.85
CA GLU A 423 28.69 -12.88 -3.70
C GLU A 423 28.45 -12.17 -2.36
N ASN A 424 28.51 -10.84 -2.36
CA ASN A 424 28.30 -10.02 -1.17
C ASN A 424 26.84 -9.51 -1.06
N ILE A 425 25.90 -10.06 -1.83
CA ILE A 425 24.48 -9.70 -1.78
C ILE A 425 23.66 -10.85 -1.21
N SER A 426 22.91 -10.57 -0.16
CA SER A 426 21.84 -11.43 0.36
C SER A 426 20.47 -10.80 0.12
N VAL A 427 19.46 -11.61 -0.15
CA VAL A 427 18.07 -11.17 -0.34
C VAL A 427 17.16 -11.97 0.56
N ILE A 428 16.38 -11.28 1.36
CA ILE A 428 15.40 -11.83 2.31
C ILE A 428 13.99 -11.35 1.92
N SER A 429 13.01 -12.24 2.04
CA SER A 429 11.59 -11.90 1.91
C SER A 429 10.87 -12.30 3.19
N ILE A 430 10.10 -11.39 3.76
CA ILE A 430 9.35 -11.62 5.00
C ILE A 430 7.87 -11.70 4.68
N VAL A 431 7.24 -12.81 5.09
CA VAL A 431 5.80 -13.08 4.89
C VAL A 431 5.21 -13.61 6.18
N GLY A 432 4.39 -12.80 6.84
CA GLY A 432 3.78 -13.12 8.13
C GLY A 432 2.43 -12.42 8.32
N ASP A 433 2.11 -12.05 9.56
CA ASP A 433 0.82 -11.50 9.95
C ASP A 433 0.52 -10.13 9.33
N PHE A 434 1.56 -9.31 9.12
CA PHE A 434 1.43 -7.99 8.53
C PHE A 434 2.08 -7.92 7.16
N LEU A 435 1.51 -7.07 6.29
CA LEU A 435 2.10 -6.83 4.99
C LEU A 435 3.31 -5.90 5.12
N GLU A 436 4.50 -6.41 4.82
CA GLU A 436 5.73 -5.64 4.81
C GLU A 436 5.70 -4.61 3.69
N HIS A 437 5.35 -3.36 4.03
CA HIS A 437 5.15 -2.27 3.07
C HIS A 437 6.14 -1.11 3.24
N THR A 438 6.86 -1.10 4.34
CA THR A 438 7.90 -0.10 4.65
C THR A 438 8.99 -0.06 3.59
N ARG A 439 9.49 1.13 3.27
CA ARG A 439 10.71 1.31 2.47
C ARG A 439 11.74 2.05 3.31
N ILE A 440 12.91 1.46 3.47
CA ILE A 440 14.05 2.05 4.17
C ILE A 440 15.31 1.78 3.36
N TYR A 441 16.13 2.80 3.16
CA TYR A 441 17.40 2.75 2.46
C TYR A 441 18.51 3.18 3.40
N TYR A 442 19.41 2.27 3.74
CA TYR A 442 20.56 2.52 4.60
C TYR A 442 21.86 2.44 3.80
N PHE A 443 22.69 3.44 3.94
CA PHE A 443 24.06 3.51 3.43
C PHE A 443 24.98 3.87 4.59
N HIS A 444 26.03 3.05 4.79
CA HIS A 444 26.95 3.21 5.94
C HIS A 444 27.77 4.50 5.91
N ASN A 445 28.13 4.95 4.71
CA ASN A 445 28.72 6.26 4.46
C ASN A 445 29.95 6.54 5.34
N ALA A 446 30.88 5.58 5.42
CA ALA A 446 32.13 5.68 6.20
C ALA A 446 31.94 6.01 7.70
N GLY A 447 30.86 5.50 8.31
CA GLY A 447 30.58 5.68 9.74
C GLY A 447 29.57 6.79 10.06
N GLU A 448 29.15 7.57 9.06
CA GLU A 448 28.11 8.60 9.17
C GLU A 448 26.85 8.17 8.38
N PRO A 449 26.07 7.21 8.91
CA PRO A 449 25.03 6.55 8.12
C PRO A 449 23.96 7.52 7.62
N LEU A 450 23.60 7.34 6.36
CA LEU A 450 22.47 7.99 5.70
C LEU A 450 21.30 7.01 5.64
N VAL A 451 20.17 7.39 6.22
CA VAL A 451 18.95 6.57 6.25
C VAL A 451 17.81 7.35 5.63
N TYR A 452 17.27 6.82 4.55
CA TYR A 452 16.09 7.38 3.88
C TYR A 452 14.89 6.46 4.06
N SER A 453 13.71 7.04 4.15
CA SER A 453 12.43 6.32 4.06
C SER A 453 11.46 7.07 3.15
N GLY A 454 10.40 6.42 2.71
CA GLY A 454 9.35 7.07 1.92
C GLY A 454 8.58 6.13 1.00
N SER A 455 8.05 6.69 -0.10
CA SER A 455 7.03 6.03 -0.90
C SER A 455 7.54 5.13 -2.02
N ALA A 456 8.80 5.26 -2.41
CA ALA A 456 9.34 4.66 -3.64
C ALA A 456 9.83 3.22 -3.45
N ASP A 457 9.46 2.35 -4.38
CA ASP A 457 10.14 1.08 -4.67
C ASP A 457 11.20 1.28 -5.75
N ILE A 458 12.12 0.30 -5.90
CA ILE A 458 13.16 0.32 -6.92
C ILE A 458 12.61 -0.23 -8.24
N MET A 459 11.78 0.56 -8.90
CA MET A 459 11.11 0.20 -10.15
C MET A 459 11.15 1.34 -11.15
N VAL A 460 11.22 1.03 -12.44
CA VAL A 460 11.14 2.03 -13.52
C VAL A 460 9.92 2.93 -13.36
N ARG A 461 8.75 2.37 -13.04
CA ARG A 461 7.54 3.18 -12.81
C ARG A 461 7.65 4.15 -11.64
N SER A 462 8.38 3.78 -10.57
CA SER A 462 8.59 4.66 -9.42
C SER A 462 9.53 5.80 -9.75
N PHE A 463 10.57 5.53 -10.54
CA PHE A 463 11.57 6.52 -10.88
C PHE A 463 11.18 7.46 -12.03
N GLU A 464 10.31 7.01 -12.96
CA GLU A 464 10.06 7.74 -14.21
C GLU A 464 8.60 8.17 -14.41
N ARG A 465 7.63 7.44 -13.81
CA ARG A 465 6.20 7.62 -14.10
C ARG A 465 5.37 8.03 -12.90
N ARG A 466 6.02 8.26 -11.75
CA ARG A 466 5.37 8.65 -10.51
C ARG A 466 6.05 9.82 -9.85
N ILE A 467 5.27 10.57 -9.09
CA ILE A 467 5.81 11.49 -8.11
C ILE A 467 5.98 10.71 -6.81
N GLU A 468 7.22 10.44 -6.48
CA GLU A 468 7.63 9.73 -5.26
C GLU A 468 8.52 10.64 -4.42
N CYS A 469 8.58 10.36 -3.11
CA CYS A 469 9.43 11.08 -2.18
C CYS A 469 10.11 10.10 -1.24
N LEU A 470 11.43 10.20 -1.13
CA LEU A 470 12.21 9.66 -0.03
C LEU A 470 12.72 10.82 0.82
N PHE A 471 12.57 10.73 2.12
CA PHE A 471 13.03 11.72 3.10
C PHE A 471 14.20 11.17 3.92
N LEU A 472 15.19 12.02 4.17
CA LEU A 472 16.32 11.71 5.03
C LEU A 472 15.88 11.78 6.50
N ILE A 473 16.09 10.69 7.24
CA ILE A 473 15.91 10.67 8.70
C ILE A 473 17.17 11.30 9.31
N ALA A 474 17.13 12.61 9.53
CA ALA A 474 18.29 13.39 9.96
C ALA A 474 18.53 13.31 11.48
N ASN A 475 17.45 13.28 12.27
CA ASN A 475 17.52 13.18 13.73
C ASN A 475 18.24 11.89 14.15
N PRO A 476 19.32 11.95 14.95
CA PRO A 476 20.12 10.77 15.29
C PRO A 476 19.34 9.67 16.02
N MET A 477 18.43 10.04 16.93
CA MET A 477 17.61 9.08 17.67
C MET A 477 16.65 8.34 16.74
N LEU A 478 15.93 9.06 15.88
CA LEU A 478 15.00 8.47 14.91
C LEU A 478 15.74 7.65 13.84
N LYS A 479 16.95 8.09 13.45
CA LYS A 479 17.82 7.30 12.57
C LYS A 479 18.15 5.95 13.21
N GLN A 480 18.42 5.95 14.51
CA GLN A 480 18.72 4.72 15.25
C GLN A 480 17.49 3.80 15.37
N GLU A 481 16.28 4.36 15.54
CA GLU A 481 15.03 3.60 15.46
C GLU A 481 14.87 2.93 14.09
N ALA A 482 15.12 3.64 12.99
CA ALA A 482 15.05 3.07 11.64
C ALA A 482 16.13 1.99 11.39
N ILE A 483 17.32 2.14 11.95
CA ILE A 483 18.39 1.13 11.94
C ILE A 483 17.93 -0.11 12.71
N ASN A 484 17.30 0.05 13.87
CA ASN A 484 16.76 -1.07 14.65
C ASN A 484 15.69 -1.84 13.87
N ILE A 485 14.80 -1.14 13.17
CA ILE A 485 13.79 -1.79 12.31
C ILE A 485 14.48 -2.69 11.28
N LEU A 486 15.50 -2.22 10.58
CA LEU A 486 16.25 -3.04 9.61
C LEU A 486 16.97 -4.21 10.29
N ALA A 487 17.59 -3.97 11.44
CA ALA A 487 18.32 -5.00 12.20
C ALA A 487 17.38 -6.14 12.64
N CYS A 488 16.21 -5.81 13.17
CA CYS A 488 15.19 -6.80 13.52
C CYS A 488 14.69 -7.58 12.31
N ASN A 489 14.46 -6.90 11.18
CA ASN A 489 14.05 -7.57 9.94
C ASN A 489 15.10 -8.58 9.46
N ILE A 490 16.39 -8.30 9.61
CA ILE A 490 17.48 -9.24 9.25
C ILE A 490 17.53 -10.43 10.20
N LYS A 491 17.16 -10.24 11.47
CA LYS A 491 17.14 -11.29 12.51
C LYS A 491 15.90 -12.17 12.48
N ASP A 492 14.83 -11.79 11.77
CA ASP A 492 13.61 -12.59 11.70
C ASP A 492 13.91 -13.97 11.10
N ASN A 493 13.65 -15.03 11.87
CA ASN A 493 13.83 -16.42 11.46
C ASN A 493 12.52 -17.22 11.45
N MET A 494 11.39 -16.56 11.77
CA MET A 494 10.06 -17.20 11.77
C MET A 494 9.30 -16.94 10.47
N ASN A 495 9.46 -15.75 9.88
CA ASN A 495 8.72 -15.28 8.73
C ASN A 495 9.59 -15.12 7.48
N SER A 496 10.90 -15.34 7.60
CA SER A 496 11.89 -15.06 6.55
C SER A 496 12.06 -16.20 5.56
N TYR A 497 12.26 -15.80 4.30
CA TYR A 497 12.64 -16.64 3.18
C TYR A 497 13.87 -16.06 2.51
N PHE A 498 14.89 -16.88 2.30
CA PHE A 498 16.07 -16.50 1.52
C PHE A 498 15.87 -16.73 0.04
N VAL A 499 16.35 -15.80 -0.77
CA VAL A 499 16.39 -15.96 -2.22
C VAL A 499 17.74 -16.58 -2.58
N LEU A 500 17.70 -17.71 -3.28
CA LEU A 500 18.89 -18.42 -3.76
C LEU A 500 19.37 -17.83 -5.09
N GLU A 501 20.59 -18.17 -5.51
CA GLU A 501 21.20 -17.74 -6.78
C GLU A 501 20.37 -18.08 -8.02
N ASN A 502 19.59 -19.18 -7.97
CA ASN A 502 18.68 -19.59 -9.03
C ASN A 502 17.33 -18.84 -8.99
N GLY A 503 17.09 -18.03 -7.94
CA GLY A 503 15.87 -17.26 -7.72
C GLY A 503 14.75 -18.01 -6.99
N ASN A 504 15.01 -19.21 -6.50
CA ASN A 504 14.09 -19.92 -5.62
C ASN A 504 14.09 -19.31 -4.23
N TYR A 505 12.96 -19.43 -3.54
CA TYR A 505 12.79 -18.98 -2.16
C TYR A 505 12.82 -20.20 -1.24
N VAL A 506 13.66 -20.14 -0.22
CA VAL A 506 13.76 -21.17 0.81
C VAL A 506 13.44 -20.55 2.14
N LYS A 507 12.49 -21.16 2.87
CA LYS A 507 12.14 -20.70 4.21
C LYS A 507 13.33 -20.92 5.15
N GLU A 508 13.61 -19.94 5.98
CA GLU A 508 14.62 -20.07 7.03
C GLU A 508 14.24 -21.18 8.01
N THR A 509 15.22 -21.94 8.47
CA THR A 509 15.05 -23.00 9.46
C THR A 509 15.74 -22.61 10.74
N LEU A 510 15.10 -22.85 11.87
CA LEU A 510 15.60 -22.40 13.18
C LEU A 510 16.96 -23.00 13.57
N ASN A 511 17.34 -24.19 13.07
CA ASN A 511 18.62 -24.85 13.31
C ASN A 511 19.12 -24.79 14.77
N GLY A 512 18.19 -24.77 15.75
CA GLY A 512 18.49 -24.63 17.16
C GLY A 512 18.56 -23.19 17.70
N GLU A 513 18.39 -22.19 16.86
CA GLU A 513 18.28 -20.79 17.28
C GLU A 513 16.93 -20.52 17.96
N LYS A 514 16.88 -19.48 18.78
CA LYS A 514 15.63 -19.03 19.41
C LYS A 514 14.71 -18.43 18.33
N PRO A 515 13.41 -18.79 18.34
CA PRO A 515 12.44 -18.15 17.46
C PRO A 515 12.42 -16.64 17.65
N PHE A 516 12.46 -15.90 16.55
CA PHE A 516 12.36 -14.44 16.53
C PHE A 516 11.44 -13.99 15.41
N SER A 517 10.26 -13.48 15.77
CA SER A 517 9.25 -12.94 14.86
C SER A 517 9.16 -11.42 15.02
N ILE A 518 9.45 -10.68 13.96
CA ILE A 518 9.33 -9.21 13.99
C ILE A 518 7.89 -8.76 14.25
N HIS A 519 6.89 -9.54 13.82
CA HIS A 519 5.48 -9.19 13.98
C HIS A 519 4.98 -9.26 15.43
N GLU A 520 5.71 -9.96 16.28
CA GLU A 520 5.50 -9.97 17.74
C GLU A 520 6.47 -9.00 18.43
N HIS A 521 7.73 -9.00 17.99
CA HIS A 521 8.81 -8.29 18.65
C HIS A 521 8.61 -6.77 18.66
N PHE A 522 8.16 -6.17 17.55
CA PHE A 522 7.97 -4.72 17.46
C PHE A 522 6.91 -4.14 18.40
N PHE A 523 6.09 -4.95 19.04
CA PHE A 523 5.22 -4.52 20.14
C PHE A 523 5.95 -4.40 21.49
N GLN A 524 7.25 -4.76 21.57
CA GLN A 524 8.01 -4.86 22.83
C GLN A 524 9.39 -4.17 22.74
N VAL A 525 9.66 -3.44 21.66
CA VAL A 525 10.96 -2.77 21.45
C VAL A 525 11.25 -1.78 22.57
N THR A 526 12.48 -1.85 23.10
CA THR A 526 12.94 -0.98 24.18
C THR A 526 13.89 0.11 23.68
N PRO A 527 14.00 1.25 24.39
CA PRO A 527 15.00 2.28 24.08
C PRO A 527 16.44 1.76 24.08
N GLU A 528 16.77 0.82 24.98
CA GLU A 528 18.10 0.21 25.06
C GLU A 528 18.42 -0.62 23.81
N GLU A 529 17.46 -1.40 23.34
CA GLU A 529 17.61 -2.16 22.08
C GLU A 529 17.87 -1.23 20.91
N VAL A 530 17.06 -0.17 20.79
CA VAL A 530 17.23 0.84 19.73
C VAL A 530 18.63 1.45 19.79
N ALA A 531 19.09 1.86 20.99
CA ALA A 531 20.40 2.48 21.16
C ALA A 531 21.57 1.57 20.74
N ASN A 532 21.42 0.26 20.92
CA ASN A 532 22.45 -0.76 20.64
C ASN A 532 22.35 -1.38 19.24
N ALA A 533 21.34 -1.01 18.43
CA ALA A 533 21.15 -1.58 17.12
C ALA A 533 22.29 -1.23 16.14
N SER A 534 22.80 -2.23 15.43
CA SER A 534 23.86 -2.06 14.44
C SER A 534 23.67 -2.99 13.26
N LEU A 535 23.91 -2.48 12.06
CA LEU A 535 23.86 -3.25 10.80
C LEU A 535 25.23 -3.72 10.33
N MET A 536 26.30 -3.35 11.04
CA MET A 536 27.66 -3.72 10.66
C MET A 536 28.06 -5.14 11.11
N VAL A 537 27.40 -5.65 12.13
CA VAL A 537 27.67 -6.99 12.71
C VAL A 537 26.71 -8.07 12.18
N LEU A 538 25.67 -7.67 11.43
CA LEU A 538 24.63 -8.56 10.88
C LEU A 538 24.87 -9.01 9.45
#